data_304abd00cb8ef8303f9c9753fbaee545
#
_entry.id   304abd00cb8ef8303f9c9753fbaee545
#
_cell.length_a   1.000
_cell.length_b   1.000
_cell.length_c   1.000
_cell.angle_alpha   90.00
_cell.angle_beta   90.00
_cell.angle_gamma   90.00
#
_symmetry.space_group_name_H-M   'P 1'
#
loop_
_entity.id
_entity.type
_entity.pdbx_description
1 polymer ?
#
loop_
_entity_poly.entity_id
_entity_poly.type
_entity_poly.pdbx_seq_one_letter_code
_entity_poly.pdbx_strand_id
1 'polypeptide(L)'
;MMDLKENCGSQGSQESSSLRPTSWQAFAHTSTLHGLRFVFPYGQPSVRRLLWAAALLACLGLLALESAERLAYFLSYPHVTSVDAVVSSSLVFPAVTICNLNAYRFSRLTRNDLYHAGELMALLDVHLKIPQPHLAEPDVLATLQEKANFTKYKPTPFSMKEFIERVGHDLKEMMLYCRYQGQECSHSDFKTVFTRYGKCYVFNAAEEGKTLRTTMKGGTGNGLEIMLDIQQDEYLPVWGDTEDTAFEAGVRVQIHSQAEPPFVHELGFGVAPGFQTFVATQEQRLTYLPPPWGECEWKALESGFFQVYSVTACRIDCETRYIVENCNCRMVHMPGDAPYCTPEQYKDCAEPALAKLSAVESSNCMCRTPCNMTRYNKELSMVKIPSKTSARYLQKKFNKTEKYITDNILVLDVFFEALNYETIEQKKAYEVAGLLGDIGGQMGLFIGASILTILELFDYAYEVVKDRLLDLLSREEEEESHGEDVSSCDPVANHSESISHTVTVPLQTTLGTLEEIAC
;
A
#
# COMPACT_ATOMS: atom_id res chain seq x y z
N MET A 1 -23.52 -40.84 81.87
CA MET A 1 -24.10 -42.07 82.47
C MET A 1 -23.78 -43.21 81.51
N MET A 2 -23.07 -44.14 82.04
CA MET A 2 -22.75 -45.52 81.62
C MET A 2 -21.95 -45.65 80.35
N ASP A 3 -20.67 -45.93 80.46
CA ASP A 3 -19.95 -47.13 80.96
C ASP A 3 -20.13 -48.39 80.14
N LEU A 4 -19.10 -48.90 79.68
CA LEU A 4 -18.38 -50.18 79.77
C LEU A 4 -18.21 -50.82 78.41
N LYS A 5 -17.16 -51.41 77.96
CA LYS A 5 -16.00 -52.07 78.53
C LYS A 5 -15.19 -52.65 77.38
N GLU A 6 -13.91 -52.66 77.55
CA GLU A 6 -12.94 -53.46 76.86
C GLU A 6 -13.38 -54.85 76.39
N ASN A 7 -12.90 -55.21 75.20
CA ASN A 7 -12.38 -56.57 75.09
C ASN A 7 -11.18 -56.62 74.10
N CYS A 8 -10.10 -57.09 74.63
CA CYS A 8 -8.84 -57.36 74.00
C CYS A 8 -8.95 -58.64 73.16
N GLY A 9 -8.59 -58.61 71.92
CA GLY A 9 -8.51 -59.78 71.04
C GLY A 9 -7.40 -59.58 70.05
N SER A 10 -6.27 -60.09 70.41
CA SER A 10 -5.10 -60.32 69.53
C SER A 10 -5.47 -61.19 68.34
N GLN A 11 -5.19 -60.68 67.10
CA GLN A 11 -4.84 -61.54 65.99
C GLN A 11 -4.21 -60.79 64.83
N GLY A 12 -2.99 -61.22 64.48
CA GLY A 12 -2.51 -61.25 63.11
C GLY A 12 -2.12 -59.94 62.44
N SER A 13 -0.91 -59.50 62.63
CA SER A 13 -0.22 -58.62 61.74
C SER A 13 -0.07 -59.25 60.32
N GLN A 14 -0.96 -58.84 59.40
CA GLN A 14 -0.61 -58.86 57.97
C GLN A 14 -0.01 -57.52 57.61
N GLU A 15 1.29 -57.48 57.43
CA GLU A 15 2.02 -56.39 56.77
C GLU A 15 1.48 -56.24 55.35
N SER A 16 0.51 -55.36 55.17
CA SER A 16 0.28 -54.78 53.89
C SER A 16 1.44 -53.82 53.59
N SER A 17 2.33 -54.24 52.72
CA SER A 17 3.35 -53.37 52.13
C SER A 17 2.64 -52.16 51.51
N SER A 18 2.53 -51.08 52.22
CA SER A 18 2.12 -49.78 51.67
C SER A 18 3.20 -49.33 50.71
N LEU A 19 2.98 -49.64 49.42
CA LEU A 19 3.75 -49.07 48.32
C LEU A 19 3.68 -47.57 48.46
N ARG A 20 4.79 -46.90 48.78
CA ARG A 20 4.90 -45.44 48.77
C ARG A 20 4.42 -44.95 47.40
N PRO A 21 3.50 -44.00 47.30
CA PRO A 21 3.04 -43.48 46.03
C PRO A 21 4.27 -42.92 45.27
N THR A 22 4.36 -43.26 43.98
CA THR A 22 5.38 -42.62 43.14
C THR A 22 5.06 -41.12 43.02
N SER A 23 6.07 -40.27 42.92
CA SER A 23 5.94 -38.78 42.75
C SER A 23 4.89 -38.45 41.68
N TRP A 24 4.87 -39.20 40.60
CA TRP A 24 3.89 -39.08 39.50
C TRP A 24 2.43 -39.37 39.88
N GLN A 25 2.22 -40.37 40.75
CA GLN A 25 0.87 -40.66 41.25
C GLN A 25 0.36 -39.58 42.22
N ALA A 26 1.26 -39.06 43.04
CA ALA A 26 0.91 -37.92 43.94
C ALA A 26 0.53 -36.68 43.11
N PHE A 27 1.30 -36.32 42.09
CA PHE A 27 0.99 -35.24 41.19
C PHE A 27 -0.36 -35.47 40.44
N ALA A 28 -0.61 -36.67 39.91
CA ALA A 28 -1.84 -37.00 39.20
C ALA A 28 -3.12 -36.86 40.07
N HIS A 29 -2.99 -36.98 41.39
CA HIS A 29 -4.10 -36.80 42.31
C HIS A 29 -4.30 -35.35 42.77
N THR A 30 -3.27 -34.51 42.72
CA THR A 30 -3.31 -33.09 43.11
C THR A 30 -3.56 -32.16 41.93
N SER A 31 -3.20 -32.56 40.72
CA SER A 31 -3.37 -31.77 39.51
C SER A 31 -4.83 -31.49 39.14
N THR A 32 -5.08 -30.28 38.63
CA THR A 32 -6.38 -29.84 38.15
C THR A 32 -6.77 -30.46 36.81
N LEU A 33 -5.89 -31.20 36.13
CA LEU A 33 -6.13 -31.84 34.84
C LEU A 33 -7.20 -32.94 34.96
N HIS A 34 -8.33 -32.75 34.27
CA HIS A 34 -9.46 -33.68 34.32
C HIS A 34 -9.09 -35.07 33.79
N GLY A 35 -9.48 -36.10 34.52
CA GLY A 35 -9.25 -37.49 34.13
C GLY A 35 -7.93 -38.12 34.58
N LEU A 36 -6.87 -37.33 34.87
CA LEU A 36 -5.56 -37.84 35.20
C LEU A 36 -5.55 -38.75 36.44
N ARG A 37 -6.31 -38.38 37.50
CA ARG A 37 -6.45 -39.15 38.75
C ARG A 37 -7.14 -40.50 38.53
N PHE A 38 -7.95 -40.68 37.49
CA PHE A 38 -8.62 -41.96 37.17
C PHE A 38 -7.73 -42.88 36.36
N VAL A 39 -6.73 -42.32 35.66
CA VAL A 39 -5.71 -43.08 34.92
C VAL A 39 -4.64 -43.62 35.86
N PHE A 40 -4.28 -42.89 36.92
CA PHE A 40 -3.22 -43.22 37.88
C PHE A 40 -3.76 -43.43 39.32
N PRO A 41 -4.72 -44.35 39.58
CA PRO A 41 -5.24 -44.63 40.92
C PRO A 41 -4.20 -45.36 41.76
N TYR A 42 -4.35 -45.25 43.10
CA TYR A 42 -3.57 -46.02 44.08
C TYR A 42 -4.15 -47.45 44.17
N GLY A 43 -3.85 -48.38 43.24
CA GLY A 43 -4.39 -49.74 43.29
C GLY A 43 -4.11 -50.56 42.04
N GLN A 44 -4.65 -51.79 42.04
CA GLN A 44 -4.44 -52.72 40.93
C GLN A 44 -5.12 -52.27 39.62
N PRO A 45 -4.52 -52.62 38.47
CA PRO A 45 -5.05 -52.27 37.15
C PRO A 45 -6.44 -52.81 36.92
N SER A 46 -7.40 -51.96 36.55
CA SER A 46 -8.81 -52.32 36.29
C SER A 46 -9.19 -51.91 34.87
N VAL A 47 -10.17 -52.59 34.27
CA VAL A 47 -10.77 -52.24 32.97
C VAL A 47 -11.22 -50.77 32.92
N ARG A 48 -11.71 -50.24 34.04
CA ARG A 48 -12.08 -48.84 34.17
C ARG A 48 -10.91 -47.89 33.94
N ARG A 49 -9.69 -48.25 34.38
CA ARG A 49 -8.44 -47.48 34.14
C ARG A 49 -8.12 -47.42 32.66
N LEU A 50 -8.26 -48.57 31.96
CA LEU A 50 -8.01 -48.62 30.52
C LEU A 50 -8.98 -47.74 29.73
N LEU A 51 -10.27 -47.73 30.11
CA LEU A 51 -11.28 -46.90 29.47
C LEU A 51 -10.99 -45.40 29.69
N TRP A 52 -10.59 -45.00 30.91
CA TRP A 52 -10.20 -43.60 31.17
C TRP A 52 -8.94 -43.19 30.46
N ALA A 53 -7.95 -44.08 30.35
CA ALA A 53 -6.73 -43.84 29.57
C ALA A 53 -7.03 -43.65 28.07
N ALA A 54 -7.87 -44.55 27.51
CA ALA A 54 -8.32 -44.43 26.12
C ALA A 54 -9.11 -43.13 25.86
N ALA A 55 -10.01 -42.75 26.77
CA ALA A 55 -10.75 -41.50 26.66
C ALA A 55 -9.84 -40.26 26.72
N LEU A 56 -8.86 -40.24 27.64
CA LEU A 56 -7.89 -39.17 27.76
C LEU A 56 -7.02 -39.05 26.50
N LEU A 57 -6.54 -40.20 25.97
CA LEU A 57 -5.75 -40.21 24.73
C LEU A 57 -6.58 -39.74 23.52
N ALA A 58 -7.85 -40.13 23.44
CA ALA A 58 -8.75 -39.65 22.40
C ALA A 58 -8.96 -38.11 22.49
N CYS A 59 -9.20 -37.59 23.70
CA CYS A 59 -9.34 -36.14 23.91
C CYS A 59 -8.06 -35.36 23.58
N LEU A 60 -6.87 -35.90 23.93
CA LEU A 60 -5.59 -35.31 23.57
C LEU A 60 -5.36 -35.35 22.06
N GLY A 61 -5.74 -36.46 21.41
CA GLY A 61 -5.66 -36.56 19.95
C GLY A 61 -6.54 -35.55 19.22
N LEU A 62 -7.78 -35.39 19.68
CA LEU A 62 -8.69 -34.38 19.15
C LEU A 62 -8.17 -32.96 19.39
N LEU A 63 -7.69 -32.67 20.60
CA LEU A 63 -7.09 -31.37 20.92
C LEU A 63 -5.89 -31.06 20.00
N ALA A 64 -5.02 -32.05 19.76
CA ALA A 64 -3.85 -31.88 18.88
C ALA A 64 -4.28 -31.61 17.43
N LEU A 65 -5.29 -32.32 16.92
CA LEU A 65 -5.80 -32.13 15.58
C LEU A 65 -6.41 -30.74 15.40
N GLU A 66 -7.31 -30.34 16.30
CA GLU A 66 -7.96 -29.03 16.24
C GLU A 66 -6.95 -27.87 16.42
N SER A 67 -5.99 -28.02 17.35
CA SER A 67 -4.93 -27.02 17.55
C SER A 67 -4.03 -26.89 16.32
N ALA A 68 -3.70 -28.00 15.67
CA ALA A 68 -2.91 -28.00 14.45
C ALA A 68 -3.67 -27.33 13.29
N GLU A 69 -4.99 -27.58 13.18
CA GLU A 69 -5.83 -26.92 12.16
C GLU A 69 -5.93 -25.40 12.40
N ARG A 70 -6.13 -24.97 13.64
CA ARG A 70 -6.13 -23.53 13.98
C ARG A 70 -4.78 -22.86 13.73
N LEU A 71 -3.68 -23.53 14.05
CA LEU A 71 -2.34 -23.05 13.77
C LEU A 71 -2.09 -22.95 12.25
N ALA A 72 -2.48 -23.96 11.47
CA ALA A 72 -2.37 -23.94 10.02
C ALA A 72 -3.18 -22.79 9.41
N TYR A 73 -4.40 -22.56 9.90
CA TYR A 73 -5.23 -21.42 9.50
C TYR A 73 -4.57 -20.09 9.85
N PHE A 74 -4.01 -19.93 11.05
CA PHE A 74 -3.25 -18.73 11.43
C PHE A 74 -2.05 -18.50 10.51
N LEU A 75 -1.30 -19.54 10.18
CA LEU A 75 -0.12 -19.47 9.31
C LEU A 75 -0.48 -19.28 7.82
N SER A 76 -1.74 -19.40 7.43
CA SER A 76 -2.21 -19.02 6.10
C SER A 76 -2.43 -17.51 5.93
N TYR A 77 -2.23 -16.73 6.99
CA TYR A 77 -2.35 -15.27 7.02
C TYR A 77 -3.65 -14.73 6.42
N PRO A 78 -4.82 -15.20 6.86
CA PRO A 78 -6.07 -14.77 6.30
C PRO A 78 -6.35 -13.29 6.59
N HIS A 79 -6.94 -12.61 5.62
CA HIS A 79 -7.40 -11.24 5.76
C HIS A 79 -8.86 -11.10 5.34
N VAL A 80 -9.52 -10.08 5.84
CA VAL A 80 -10.87 -9.67 5.47
C VAL A 80 -10.83 -8.23 4.98
N THR A 81 -11.70 -7.91 4.02
CA THR A 81 -11.85 -6.54 3.53
C THR A 81 -13.12 -5.94 4.12
N SER A 82 -12.98 -4.86 4.85
CA SER A 82 -14.08 -4.03 5.37
C SER A 82 -14.31 -2.87 4.42
N VAL A 83 -15.56 -2.56 4.15
CA VAL A 83 -15.99 -1.39 3.37
C VAL A 83 -16.92 -0.57 4.23
N ASP A 84 -16.50 0.64 4.55
CA ASP A 84 -17.24 1.56 5.41
C ASP A 84 -17.43 2.90 4.70
N ALA A 85 -18.65 3.44 4.72
CA ALA A 85 -18.95 4.78 4.23
C ALA A 85 -18.86 5.80 5.38
N VAL A 86 -17.96 6.75 5.24
CA VAL A 86 -17.70 7.79 6.25
C VAL A 86 -18.20 9.14 5.75
N VAL A 87 -19.08 9.76 6.52
CA VAL A 87 -19.57 11.12 6.25
C VAL A 87 -18.56 12.13 6.76
N SER A 88 -18.24 13.13 5.95
CA SER A 88 -17.31 14.22 6.30
C SER A 88 -18.00 15.58 6.20
N SER A 89 -17.59 16.55 7.01
CA SER A 89 -18.04 17.92 6.90
C SER A 89 -17.36 18.68 5.76
N SER A 90 -16.19 18.22 5.34
CA SER A 90 -15.43 18.79 4.21
C SER A 90 -14.52 17.71 3.61
N LEU A 91 -14.31 17.78 2.31
CA LEU A 91 -13.37 16.92 1.58
C LEU A 91 -12.33 17.76 0.86
N VAL A 92 -11.10 17.26 0.77
CA VAL A 92 -10.06 17.85 -0.07
C VAL A 92 -10.43 17.59 -1.52
N PHE A 93 -10.52 18.67 -2.31
CA PHE A 93 -10.84 18.54 -3.73
C PHE A 93 -9.68 17.85 -4.48
N PRO A 94 -9.94 16.91 -5.38
CA PRO A 94 -8.89 16.16 -6.09
C PRO A 94 -8.01 17.07 -6.94
N ALA A 95 -6.84 16.59 -7.30
CA ALA A 95 -6.07 17.16 -8.38
C ALA A 95 -6.75 16.82 -9.71
N VAL A 96 -6.95 17.84 -10.57
CA VAL A 96 -7.53 17.68 -11.89
C VAL A 96 -6.51 18.11 -12.94
N THR A 97 -5.96 17.12 -13.67
CA THR A 97 -5.00 17.37 -14.75
C THR A 97 -5.72 17.42 -16.10
N ILE A 98 -5.48 18.45 -16.87
CA ILE A 98 -6.10 18.72 -18.18
C ILE A 98 -5.01 18.83 -19.23
N CYS A 99 -5.08 18.03 -20.29
CA CYS A 99 -4.20 18.07 -21.45
C CYS A 99 -5.02 18.27 -22.73
N ASN A 100 -4.59 19.14 -23.63
CA ASN A 100 -5.12 19.14 -24.99
C ASN A 100 -4.65 17.86 -25.71
N LEU A 101 -5.51 17.21 -26.48
CA LEU A 101 -5.13 16.04 -27.27
C LEU A 101 -4.13 16.39 -28.39
N ASN A 102 -4.15 17.63 -28.87
CA ASN A 102 -3.11 18.15 -29.74
C ASN A 102 -1.94 18.70 -28.90
N ALA A 103 -0.78 18.07 -29.00
CA ALA A 103 0.39 18.47 -28.19
C ALA A 103 1.01 19.79 -28.63
N TYR A 104 0.90 20.15 -29.93
CA TYR A 104 1.66 21.24 -30.54
C TYR A 104 0.76 22.14 -31.39
N ARG A 105 0.82 23.45 -31.17
CA ARG A 105 0.09 24.46 -31.96
C ARG A 105 0.78 24.73 -33.29
N PHE A 106 0.05 24.57 -34.38
CA PHE A 106 0.57 24.77 -35.74
C PHE A 106 1.13 26.16 -35.98
N SER A 107 0.42 27.21 -35.53
CA SER A 107 0.84 28.62 -35.73
C SER A 107 2.18 28.96 -35.06
N ARG A 108 2.48 28.31 -33.94
CA ARG A 108 3.68 28.55 -33.13
C ARG A 108 4.92 27.83 -33.64
N LEU A 109 4.78 26.93 -34.61
CA LEU A 109 5.91 26.25 -35.22
C LEU A 109 6.76 27.21 -36.02
N THR A 110 8.07 27.21 -35.76
CA THR A 110 9.06 27.94 -36.50
C THR A 110 9.73 27.05 -37.54
N ARG A 111 10.49 27.65 -38.47
CA ARG A 111 11.31 26.91 -39.44
C ARG A 111 12.35 26.00 -38.75
N ASN A 112 12.92 26.46 -37.64
CA ASN A 112 13.87 25.67 -36.85
C ASN A 112 13.23 24.45 -36.23
N ASP A 113 11.97 24.57 -35.74
CA ASP A 113 11.22 23.46 -35.18
C ASP A 113 10.94 22.39 -36.22
N LEU A 114 10.50 22.80 -37.41
CA LEU A 114 10.26 21.87 -38.51
C LEU A 114 11.54 21.21 -39.01
N TYR A 115 12.69 21.90 -38.99
CA TYR A 115 13.95 21.30 -39.34
C TYR A 115 14.38 20.19 -38.37
N HIS A 116 14.23 20.41 -37.06
CA HIS A 116 14.68 19.46 -36.04
C HIS A 116 13.62 18.43 -35.64
N ALA A 117 12.34 18.82 -35.56
CA ALA A 117 11.25 18.00 -35.03
C ALA A 117 10.12 17.75 -36.07
N GLY A 118 10.26 18.16 -37.31
CA GLY A 118 9.23 17.99 -38.34
C GLY A 118 8.90 16.52 -38.61
N GLU A 119 9.87 15.65 -38.52
CA GLU A 119 9.70 14.21 -38.66
C GLU A 119 9.05 13.59 -37.42
N LEU A 120 9.45 14.00 -36.21
CA LEU A 120 8.83 13.57 -34.95
C LEU A 120 7.33 13.97 -34.89
N MET A 121 6.96 15.14 -35.41
CA MET A 121 5.56 15.59 -35.49
C MET A 121 4.82 14.97 -36.68
N ALA A 122 5.41 14.05 -37.42
CA ALA A 122 4.87 13.48 -38.66
C ALA A 122 4.48 14.52 -39.73
N LEU A 123 5.00 15.74 -39.66
CA LEU A 123 4.74 16.80 -40.65
C LEU A 123 5.61 16.70 -41.87
N LEU A 124 6.82 16.16 -41.72
CA LEU A 124 7.80 15.99 -42.77
C LEU A 124 8.31 14.53 -42.78
N ASP A 125 8.74 14.08 -43.95
CA ASP A 125 9.44 12.81 -44.10
C ASP A 125 10.96 12.94 -43.77
N VAL A 126 11.69 11.82 -43.83
CA VAL A 126 13.16 11.76 -43.61
C VAL A 126 13.96 12.68 -44.55
N HIS A 127 13.36 13.10 -45.67
CA HIS A 127 13.95 14.01 -46.64
C HIS A 127 13.50 15.47 -46.45
N LEU A 128 12.87 15.78 -45.31
CA LEU A 128 12.30 17.09 -44.99
C LEU A 128 11.24 17.57 -46.01
N LYS A 129 10.49 16.65 -46.60
CA LYS A 129 9.41 16.93 -47.55
C LYS A 129 8.05 16.61 -46.90
N ILE A 130 7.01 17.30 -47.36
CA ILE A 130 5.63 17.06 -46.95
C ILE A 130 5.16 15.75 -47.59
N PRO A 131 4.76 14.71 -46.83
CA PRO A 131 4.49 13.38 -47.38
C PRO A 131 3.25 13.34 -48.30
N GLN A 132 2.15 13.96 -47.89
CA GLN A 132 0.85 13.90 -48.60
C GLN A 132 0.16 15.27 -48.67
N PRO A 133 0.71 16.21 -49.47
CA PRO A 133 0.23 17.60 -49.48
C PRO A 133 -1.27 17.77 -49.87
N HIS A 134 -1.85 16.79 -50.56
CA HIS A 134 -3.25 16.83 -50.99
C HIS A 134 -4.25 16.60 -49.85
N LEU A 135 -3.82 16.13 -48.68
CA LEU A 135 -4.66 15.92 -47.50
C LEU A 135 -4.80 17.16 -46.62
N ALA A 136 -3.91 18.15 -46.77
CA ALA A 136 -3.98 19.38 -46.02
C ALA A 136 -4.93 20.41 -46.64
N GLU A 137 -5.52 21.24 -45.79
CA GLU A 137 -6.21 22.44 -46.26
C GLU A 137 -5.24 23.38 -46.98
N PRO A 138 -5.66 24.07 -48.07
CA PRO A 138 -4.78 24.90 -48.88
C PRO A 138 -3.98 25.94 -48.11
N ASP A 139 -4.58 26.59 -47.13
CA ASP A 139 -3.94 27.62 -46.32
C ASP A 139 -2.89 27.05 -45.35
N VAL A 140 -3.20 25.88 -44.75
CA VAL A 140 -2.26 25.13 -43.91
C VAL A 140 -1.09 24.63 -44.75
N LEU A 141 -1.37 24.08 -45.94
CA LEU A 141 -0.32 23.61 -46.84
C LEU A 141 0.59 24.74 -47.30
N ALA A 142 0.04 25.90 -47.69
CA ALA A 142 0.84 27.06 -48.09
C ALA A 142 1.79 27.54 -46.97
N THR A 143 1.27 27.64 -45.74
CA THR A 143 2.05 28.00 -44.55
C THR A 143 3.13 26.97 -44.23
N LEU A 144 2.79 25.68 -44.34
CA LEU A 144 3.74 24.61 -44.10
C LEU A 144 4.87 24.59 -45.16
N GLN A 145 4.52 24.77 -46.44
CA GLN A 145 5.50 24.86 -47.52
C GLN A 145 6.45 26.05 -47.37
N GLU A 146 5.94 27.21 -46.91
CA GLU A 146 6.79 28.37 -46.61
C GLU A 146 7.75 28.08 -45.45
N LYS A 147 7.24 27.53 -44.36
CA LYS A 147 8.03 27.19 -43.17
C LYS A 147 9.02 26.04 -43.43
N ALA A 148 8.67 25.07 -44.26
CA ALA A 148 9.49 23.91 -44.62
C ALA A 148 10.48 24.18 -45.78
N ASN A 149 10.61 25.42 -46.23
CA ASN A 149 11.64 25.77 -47.22
C ASN A 149 13.02 25.92 -46.56
N PHE A 150 13.82 24.90 -46.62
CA PHE A 150 15.17 24.87 -46.03
C PHE A 150 16.29 25.28 -47.01
N THR A 151 15.96 25.79 -48.18
CA THR A 151 16.96 26.28 -49.14
C THR A 151 17.77 27.40 -48.48
N LYS A 152 19.10 27.18 -48.37
CA LYS A 152 20.04 28.09 -47.70
C LYS A 152 19.76 28.32 -46.19
N TYR A 153 18.94 27.50 -45.55
CA TYR A 153 18.66 27.58 -44.12
C TYR A 153 19.87 27.07 -43.32
N LYS A 154 20.23 27.80 -42.26
CA LYS A 154 21.22 27.35 -41.25
C LYS A 154 20.50 27.07 -39.95
N PRO A 155 20.43 25.82 -39.48
CA PRO A 155 19.75 25.49 -38.25
C PRO A 155 20.44 26.13 -37.05
N THR A 156 19.65 26.53 -36.09
CA THR A 156 20.07 27.01 -34.76
C THR A 156 19.95 25.91 -33.72
N PRO A 157 20.66 26.01 -32.58
CA PRO A 157 20.51 25.05 -31.50
C PRO A 157 19.03 24.84 -31.11
N PHE A 158 18.67 23.59 -30.80
CA PHE A 158 17.32 23.19 -30.49
C PHE A 158 17.27 22.51 -29.11
N SER A 159 16.28 22.90 -28.30
CA SER A 159 15.99 22.32 -26.99
C SER A 159 14.57 21.76 -26.99
N MET A 160 14.43 20.46 -26.79
CA MET A 160 13.12 19.81 -26.77
C MET A 160 12.20 20.35 -25.66
N LYS A 161 12.77 20.65 -24.48
CA LYS A 161 12.00 21.27 -23.37
C LYS A 161 11.45 22.65 -23.75
N GLU A 162 12.30 23.54 -24.28
CA GLU A 162 11.87 24.89 -24.68
C GLU A 162 10.87 24.83 -25.83
N PHE A 163 11.04 23.88 -26.75
CA PHE A 163 10.11 23.63 -27.83
C PHE A 163 8.73 23.28 -27.32
N ILE A 164 8.59 22.25 -26.46
CA ILE A 164 7.32 21.81 -25.90
C ILE A 164 6.66 22.92 -25.06
N GLU A 165 7.46 23.66 -24.29
CA GLU A 165 6.94 24.77 -23.45
C GLU A 165 6.36 25.89 -24.30
N ARG A 166 7.01 26.27 -25.39
CA ARG A 166 6.64 27.37 -26.29
C ARG A 166 5.50 27.01 -27.24
N VAL A 167 5.55 25.81 -27.81
CA VAL A 167 4.62 25.36 -28.88
C VAL A 167 3.36 24.74 -28.29
N GLY A 168 3.39 24.22 -27.06
CA GLY A 168 2.20 23.67 -26.40
C GLY A 168 1.06 24.68 -26.26
N HIS A 169 -0.17 24.19 -26.15
CA HIS A 169 -1.34 25.04 -25.93
C HIS A 169 -1.22 25.80 -24.60
N ASP A 170 -1.60 27.07 -24.59
CA ASP A 170 -1.56 27.90 -23.40
C ASP A 170 -2.95 27.97 -22.76
N LEU A 171 -3.04 27.59 -21.48
CA LEU A 171 -4.31 27.60 -20.74
C LEU A 171 -4.94 28.99 -20.69
N LYS A 172 -4.14 30.05 -20.66
CA LYS A 172 -4.62 31.43 -20.68
C LYS A 172 -5.39 31.75 -21.96
N GLU A 173 -4.96 31.19 -23.11
CA GLU A 173 -5.61 31.37 -24.41
C GLU A 173 -6.81 30.42 -24.58
N MET A 174 -6.73 29.20 -24.02
CA MET A 174 -7.79 28.20 -24.08
C MET A 174 -8.95 28.46 -23.12
N MET A 175 -8.68 29.08 -21.96
CA MET A 175 -9.66 29.25 -20.88
C MET A 175 -10.61 30.41 -21.20
N LEU A 176 -11.90 30.11 -21.37
CA LEU A 176 -12.94 31.11 -21.56
C LEU A 176 -13.54 31.56 -20.23
N TYR A 177 -13.72 30.66 -19.29
CA TYR A 177 -14.00 30.98 -17.88
C TYR A 177 -13.61 29.80 -16.95
N CYS A 178 -13.42 30.14 -15.69
CA CYS A 178 -13.17 29.19 -14.62
C CYS A 178 -13.94 29.60 -13.37
N ARG A 179 -14.57 28.63 -12.69
CA ARG A 179 -15.23 28.82 -11.39
C ARG A 179 -14.92 27.66 -10.47
N TYR A 180 -14.67 27.98 -9.23
CA TYR A 180 -14.56 27.00 -8.16
C TYR A 180 -15.49 27.40 -7.02
N GLN A 181 -16.48 26.55 -6.72
CA GLN A 181 -17.54 26.83 -5.73
C GLN A 181 -18.25 28.17 -6.00
N GLY A 182 -18.53 28.47 -7.27
CA GLY A 182 -19.17 29.72 -7.71
C GLY A 182 -18.27 30.96 -7.70
N GLN A 183 -17.03 30.86 -7.21
CA GLN A 183 -16.03 31.93 -7.25
C GLN A 183 -15.18 31.83 -8.51
N GLU A 184 -14.84 32.97 -9.09
CA GLU A 184 -14.00 33.02 -10.29
C GLU A 184 -12.57 32.51 -9.96
N CYS A 185 -12.03 31.68 -10.84
CA CYS A 185 -10.65 31.24 -10.85
C CYS A 185 -9.99 31.61 -12.19
N SER A 186 -8.69 31.48 -12.28
CA SER A 186 -7.93 31.87 -13.46
C SER A 186 -6.87 30.81 -13.81
N HIS A 187 -6.22 30.99 -14.95
CA HIS A 187 -5.11 30.14 -15.36
C HIS A 187 -3.95 30.07 -14.35
N SER A 188 -3.79 31.09 -13.48
CA SER A 188 -2.79 31.12 -12.41
C SER A 188 -3.07 30.14 -11.26
N ASP A 189 -4.31 29.63 -11.15
CA ASP A 189 -4.70 28.61 -10.18
C ASP A 189 -4.28 27.19 -10.61
N PHE A 190 -3.73 27.06 -11.81
CA PHE A 190 -3.27 25.81 -12.39
C PHE A 190 -1.75 25.77 -12.46
N LYS A 191 -1.18 24.64 -12.07
CA LYS A 191 0.25 24.36 -12.22
C LYS A 191 0.52 23.73 -13.60
N THR A 192 1.52 24.25 -14.31
CA THR A 192 1.98 23.61 -15.54
C THR A 192 2.77 22.34 -15.23
N VAL A 193 2.44 21.25 -15.93
CA VAL A 193 3.15 19.99 -15.87
C VAL A 193 3.37 19.46 -17.28
N PHE A 194 4.42 18.66 -17.45
CA PHE A 194 4.68 17.99 -18.72
C PHE A 194 4.28 16.52 -18.64
N THR A 195 3.63 16.04 -19.67
CA THR A 195 3.19 14.64 -19.81
C THR A 195 3.53 14.14 -21.22
N ARG A 196 3.14 12.93 -21.58
CA ARG A 196 3.23 12.46 -22.98
C ARG A 196 2.40 13.28 -23.96
N TYR A 197 1.37 13.99 -23.49
CA TYR A 197 0.60 14.97 -24.29
C TYR A 197 1.26 16.35 -24.36
N GLY A 198 2.53 16.46 -24.01
CA GLY A 198 3.24 17.73 -23.96
C GLY A 198 2.86 18.55 -22.72
N LYS A 199 2.47 19.81 -22.94
CA LYS A 199 2.16 20.77 -21.90
C LYS A 199 0.74 20.61 -21.35
N CYS A 200 0.61 20.28 -20.07
CA CYS A 200 -0.66 20.06 -19.37
C CYS A 200 -0.77 20.97 -18.13
N TYR A 201 -1.96 20.99 -17.52
CA TYR A 201 -2.29 21.88 -16.42
C TYR A 201 -2.99 21.14 -15.30
N VAL A 202 -2.56 21.34 -14.06
CA VAL A 202 -3.11 20.69 -12.87
C VAL A 202 -3.79 21.73 -11.98
N PHE A 203 -5.08 21.58 -11.75
CA PHE A 203 -5.82 22.31 -10.73
C PHE A 203 -5.66 21.63 -9.38
N ASN A 204 -5.52 22.40 -8.31
CA ASN A 204 -5.35 21.92 -6.94
C ASN A 204 -4.15 20.98 -6.75
N ALA A 205 -3.03 21.25 -7.44
CA ALA A 205 -1.78 20.55 -7.22
C ALA A 205 -1.20 20.89 -5.84
N ALA A 206 -0.50 19.91 -5.23
CA ALA A 206 0.30 20.20 -4.04
C ALA A 206 1.50 21.07 -4.44
N GLU A 207 1.57 22.27 -3.88
CA GLU A 207 2.68 23.21 -4.03
C GLU A 207 3.08 23.76 -2.66
N GLU A 208 4.37 23.98 -2.45
CA GLU A 208 4.87 24.59 -1.22
C GLU A 208 4.26 25.99 -1.03
N GLY A 209 3.73 26.23 0.15
CA GLY A 209 3.11 27.50 0.51
C GLY A 209 1.67 27.70 0.04
N LYS A 210 1.07 26.78 -0.71
CA LYS A 210 -0.34 26.82 -1.10
C LYS A 210 -1.15 25.79 -0.31
N THR A 211 -2.28 26.25 0.28
CA THR A 211 -3.26 25.34 0.91
C THR A 211 -4.09 24.63 -0.15
N LEU A 212 -4.33 23.34 0.05
CA LEU A 212 -5.21 22.57 -0.82
C LEU A 212 -6.65 23.07 -0.73
N ARG A 213 -7.32 23.13 -1.86
CA ARG A 213 -8.73 23.52 -1.94
C ARG A 213 -9.61 22.39 -1.38
N THR A 214 -10.59 22.79 -0.59
CA THR A 214 -11.56 21.88 0.04
C THR A 214 -12.97 22.27 -0.36
N THR A 215 -13.90 21.32 -0.33
CA THR A 215 -15.34 21.57 -0.52
C THR A 215 -16.14 21.14 0.69
N MET A 216 -17.16 21.94 1.03
CA MET A 216 -18.10 21.69 2.13
C MET A 216 -19.49 21.31 1.63
N LYS A 217 -19.67 21.19 0.32
CA LYS A 217 -20.95 20.83 -0.31
C LYS A 217 -20.72 19.93 -1.51
N GLY A 218 -21.55 18.92 -1.69
CA GLY A 218 -21.60 18.10 -2.90
C GLY A 218 -22.52 18.70 -3.97
N GLY A 219 -22.53 18.07 -5.12
CA GLY A 219 -23.37 18.44 -6.28
C GLY A 219 -22.75 19.50 -7.19
N THR A 220 -23.37 19.69 -8.34
CA THR A 220 -22.96 20.66 -9.37
C THR A 220 -22.87 22.08 -8.83
N GLY A 221 -21.91 22.88 -9.32
CA GLY A 221 -21.65 24.24 -8.86
C GLY A 221 -20.85 24.34 -7.56
N ASN A 222 -20.57 23.22 -6.86
CA ASN A 222 -19.74 23.19 -5.64
C ASN A 222 -18.33 22.62 -5.90
N GLY A 223 -17.97 22.39 -7.14
CA GLY A 223 -16.67 21.92 -7.59
C GLY A 223 -15.99 22.88 -8.56
N LEU A 224 -15.24 22.31 -9.51
CA LEU A 224 -14.53 23.04 -10.57
C LEU A 224 -15.37 23.02 -11.85
N GLU A 225 -15.79 24.20 -12.31
CA GLU A 225 -16.41 24.43 -13.61
C GLU A 225 -15.46 25.22 -14.49
N ILE A 226 -15.07 24.67 -15.63
CA ILE A 226 -14.17 25.32 -16.59
C ILE A 226 -14.72 25.20 -18.01
N MET A 227 -14.69 26.31 -18.75
CA MET A 227 -15.01 26.36 -20.17
C MET A 227 -13.73 26.58 -20.96
N LEU A 228 -13.48 25.69 -21.93
CA LEU A 228 -12.26 25.70 -22.73
C LEU A 228 -12.60 25.79 -24.22
N ASP A 229 -11.75 26.53 -24.93
CA ASP A 229 -11.63 26.49 -26.39
C ASP A 229 -10.42 25.62 -26.74
N ILE A 230 -10.64 24.48 -27.37
CA ILE A 230 -9.57 23.52 -27.68
C ILE A 230 -8.73 23.94 -28.88
N GLN A 231 -9.19 24.96 -29.65
CA GLN A 231 -8.44 25.54 -30.77
C GLN A 231 -8.09 24.50 -31.85
N GLN A 232 -9.09 23.83 -32.45
CA GLN A 232 -8.81 22.85 -33.52
C GLN A 232 -8.15 23.45 -34.77
N ASP A 233 -8.31 24.75 -34.98
CA ASP A 233 -7.59 25.51 -36.01
C ASP A 233 -6.07 25.55 -35.82
N GLU A 234 -5.60 25.21 -34.62
CA GLU A 234 -4.18 25.07 -34.28
C GLU A 234 -3.67 23.62 -34.31
N TYR A 235 -4.53 22.66 -34.66
CA TYR A 235 -4.15 21.25 -34.70
C TYR A 235 -3.20 20.97 -35.88
N LEU A 236 -2.31 20.01 -35.68
CA LEU A 236 -1.39 19.59 -36.73
C LEU A 236 -2.15 18.80 -37.82
N PRO A 237 -1.83 19.03 -39.10
CA PRO A 237 -2.40 18.20 -40.17
C PRO A 237 -1.94 16.74 -40.02
N VAL A 238 -2.84 15.82 -40.38
CA VAL A 238 -2.63 14.38 -40.27
C VAL A 238 -2.52 13.78 -41.66
N TRP A 239 -1.43 13.04 -41.92
CA TRP A 239 -1.17 12.44 -43.23
C TRP A 239 -1.45 10.94 -43.30
N GLY A 240 -1.68 10.27 -42.18
CA GLY A 240 -1.93 8.83 -42.10
C GLY A 240 -1.96 8.33 -40.67
N ASP A 241 -2.18 7.01 -40.50
CA ASP A 241 -2.22 6.33 -39.22
C ASP A 241 -0.79 6.14 -38.70
N THR A 242 -0.33 7.04 -37.85
CA THR A 242 0.92 6.91 -37.11
C THR A 242 0.62 6.98 -35.60
N GLU A 243 1.51 6.44 -34.77
CA GLU A 243 1.35 6.51 -33.31
C GLU A 243 1.34 7.96 -32.79
N ASP A 244 1.89 8.89 -33.55
CA ASP A 244 2.01 10.31 -33.20
C ASP A 244 0.82 11.16 -33.68
N THR A 245 -0.12 10.58 -34.44
CA THR A 245 -1.28 11.31 -34.99
C THR A 245 -2.48 11.15 -34.08
N ALA A 246 -3.01 12.29 -33.57
CA ALA A 246 -4.28 12.33 -32.85
C ALA A 246 -5.43 12.56 -33.85
N PHE A 247 -6.34 11.60 -33.96
CA PHE A 247 -7.60 11.77 -34.73
C PHE A 247 -8.69 12.43 -33.91
N GLU A 248 -8.52 12.42 -32.57
CA GLU A 248 -9.51 12.90 -31.64
C GLU A 248 -9.33 14.42 -31.41
N ALA A 249 -10.46 15.11 -31.28
CA ALA A 249 -10.50 16.49 -30.85
C ALA A 249 -11.06 16.58 -29.42
N GLY A 250 -10.39 17.32 -28.55
CA GLY A 250 -10.84 17.48 -27.18
C GLY A 250 -9.70 17.65 -26.19
N VAL A 251 -10.00 17.39 -24.93
CA VAL A 251 -9.01 17.35 -23.86
C VAL A 251 -9.03 15.99 -23.17
N ARG A 252 -7.88 15.57 -22.69
CA ARG A 252 -7.72 14.41 -21.82
C ARG A 252 -7.64 14.89 -20.38
N VAL A 253 -8.47 14.31 -19.50
CA VAL A 253 -8.59 14.73 -18.11
C VAL A 253 -8.31 13.56 -17.20
N GLN A 254 -7.50 13.78 -16.16
CA GLN A 254 -7.28 12.82 -15.08
C GLN A 254 -7.63 13.44 -13.73
N ILE A 255 -8.41 12.73 -12.93
CA ILE A 255 -8.72 13.07 -11.54
C ILE A 255 -7.88 12.14 -10.66
N HIS A 256 -7.02 12.71 -9.83
CA HIS A 256 -6.07 11.92 -9.04
C HIS A 256 -5.74 12.58 -7.69
N SER A 257 -5.06 11.84 -6.82
CA SER A 257 -4.53 12.37 -5.57
C SER A 257 -3.37 13.35 -5.83
N GLN A 258 -3.24 14.37 -4.98
CA GLN A 258 -2.12 15.31 -5.05
C GLN A 258 -0.76 14.65 -4.81
N ALA A 259 -0.74 13.51 -4.12
CA ALA A 259 0.48 12.75 -3.86
C ALA A 259 0.97 11.94 -5.07
N GLU A 260 0.12 11.80 -6.11
CA GLU A 260 0.44 11.02 -7.31
C GLU A 260 0.79 11.93 -8.48
N PRO A 261 1.87 11.64 -9.22
CA PRO A 261 2.13 12.34 -10.47
C PRO A 261 1.05 12.00 -11.52
N PRO A 262 0.70 12.97 -12.39
CA PRO A 262 -0.28 12.71 -13.45
C PRO A 262 0.24 11.70 -14.48
N PHE A 263 -0.61 10.74 -14.82
CA PHE A 263 -0.35 9.69 -15.81
C PHE A 263 -1.51 9.65 -16.83
N VAL A 264 -1.71 10.79 -17.49
CA VAL A 264 -2.94 11.13 -18.22
C VAL A 264 -3.16 10.24 -19.44
N HIS A 265 -2.11 9.80 -20.13
CA HIS A 265 -2.20 9.00 -21.35
C HIS A 265 -2.86 7.63 -21.12
N GLU A 266 -2.69 7.01 -19.96
CA GLU A 266 -3.35 5.74 -19.64
C GLU A 266 -4.59 5.90 -18.76
N LEU A 267 -4.53 6.78 -17.76
CA LEU A 267 -5.56 6.88 -16.72
C LEU A 267 -6.56 8.02 -16.96
N GLY A 268 -6.30 8.87 -17.95
CA GLY A 268 -7.20 9.96 -18.32
C GLY A 268 -8.42 9.49 -19.09
N PHE A 269 -9.48 10.28 -19.05
CA PHE A 269 -10.68 10.15 -19.88
C PHE A 269 -10.80 11.33 -20.83
N GLY A 270 -11.42 11.12 -22.00
CA GLY A 270 -11.62 12.15 -23.01
C GLY A 270 -12.84 13.02 -22.72
N VAL A 271 -12.72 14.31 -22.99
CA VAL A 271 -13.81 15.28 -22.93
C VAL A 271 -13.91 15.95 -24.30
N ALA A 272 -15.03 15.72 -24.98
CA ALA A 272 -15.28 16.20 -26.34
C ALA A 272 -15.78 17.63 -26.37
N PRO A 273 -15.44 18.43 -27.42
CA PRO A 273 -16.05 19.72 -27.66
C PRO A 273 -17.54 19.59 -28.06
N GLY A 274 -18.26 20.69 -27.94
CA GLY A 274 -19.70 20.71 -28.21
C GLY A 274 -20.56 20.13 -27.10
N PHE A 275 -19.95 19.80 -25.94
CA PHE A 275 -20.67 19.25 -24.79
C PHE A 275 -20.23 19.93 -23.49
N GLN A 276 -21.18 19.98 -22.56
CA GLN A 276 -20.88 20.16 -21.14
C GLN A 276 -20.84 18.78 -20.51
N THR A 277 -19.70 18.43 -19.94
CA THR A 277 -19.46 17.13 -19.29
C THR A 277 -19.48 17.32 -17.79
N PHE A 278 -20.42 16.66 -17.13
CA PHE A 278 -20.50 16.57 -15.67
C PHE A 278 -19.77 15.34 -15.19
N VAL A 279 -18.90 15.51 -14.25
CA VAL A 279 -18.08 14.45 -13.65
C VAL A 279 -18.38 14.41 -12.16
N ALA A 280 -19.32 13.55 -11.77
CA ALA A 280 -19.58 13.26 -10.37
C ALA A 280 -18.48 12.34 -9.84
N THR A 281 -17.82 12.76 -8.77
CA THR A 281 -16.71 12.01 -8.17
C THR A 281 -17.05 11.52 -6.78
N GLN A 282 -16.54 10.33 -6.44
CA GLN A 282 -16.59 9.75 -5.11
C GLN A 282 -15.17 9.35 -4.69
N GLU A 283 -14.75 9.78 -3.50
CA GLU A 283 -13.44 9.45 -2.94
C GLU A 283 -13.47 8.07 -2.31
N GLN A 284 -12.48 7.24 -2.63
CA GLN A 284 -12.24 5.95 -2.00
C GLN A 284 -10.83 5.93 -1.40
N ARG A 285 -10.75 5.63 -0.11
CA ARG A 285 -9.49 5.44 0.62
C ARG A 285 -9.25 3.96 0.81
N LEU A 286 -8.19 3.47 0.19
CA LEU A 286 -7.85 2.05 0.21
C LEU A 286 -6.62 1.84 1.09
N THR A 287 -6.76 0.92 2.05
CA THR A 287 -5.67 0.49 2.93
C THR A 287 -5.48 -1.01 2.79
N TYR A 288 -4.31 -1.41 2.32
CA TYR A 288 -3.93 -2.80 2.11
C TYR A 288 -2.93 -3.24 3.16
N LEU A 289 -2.89 -4.54 3.43
CA LEU A 289 -1.91 -5.13 4.34
C LEU A 289 -0.62 -5.48 3.60
N PRO A 290 0.54 -5.23 4.24
CA PRO A 290 1.82 -5.68 3.71
C PRO A 290 2.00 -7.20 3.86
N PRO A 291 3.00 -7.80 3.20
CA PRO A 291 3.36 -9.20 3.43
C PRO A 291 3.56 -9.51 4.92
N PRO A 292 3.14 -10.70 5.41
CA PRO A 292 2.63 -11.84 4.67
C PRO A 292 1.11 -11.87 4.43
N TRP A 293 0.33 -10.91 4.96
CA TRP A 293 -1.14 -10.87 4.82
C TRP A 293 -1.62 -10.36 3.47
N GLY A 294 -0.84 -9.58 2.77
CA GLY A 294 -1.13 -8.98 1.47
C GLY A 294 0.15 -8.76 0.68
N GLU A 295 0.05 -8.03 -0.43
CA GLU A 295 1.18 -7.83 -1.36
C GLU A 295 1.48 -6.34 -1.59
N CYS A 296 1.00 -5.46 -0.73
CA CYS A 296 1.23 -4.03 -0.93
C CYS A 296 2.67 -3.61 -0.63
N GLU A 297 3.09 -2.51 -1.29
CA GLU A 297 4.41 -1.90 -1.11
C GLU A 297 4.28 -0.57 -0.35
N TRP A 298 5.20 -0.30 0.57
CA TRP A 298 5.22 0.92 1.39
C TRP A 298 6.57 1.64 1.36
N LYS A 299 7.60 1.02 0.74
CA LYS A 299 8.92 1.62 0.63
C LYS A 299 8.93 2.77 -0.37
N ALA A 300 9.67 3.81 -0.06
CA ALA A 300 9.99 4.86 -1.02
C ALA A 300 10.79 4.28 -2.21
N LEU A 301 10.66 4.92 -3.38
CA LEU A 301 11.43 4.56 -4.56
C LEU A 301 12.92 4.86 -4.33
N GLU A 302 13.79 3.95 -4.75
CA GLU A 302 15.25 4.06 -4.55
C GLU A 302 15.86 5.27 -5.29
N SER A 303 15.25 5.68 -6.39
CA SER A 303 15.70 6.83 -7.19
C SER A 303 15.59 8.17 -6.49
N GLY A 304 14.69 8.29 -5.50
CA GLY A 304 14.39 9.54 -4.82
C GLY A 304 13.64 10.58 -5.66
N PHE A 305 13.19 10.26 -6.87
CA PHE A 305 12.45 11.19 -7.73
C PHE A 305 11.09 11.58 -7.15
N PHE A 306 10.46 10.68 -6.43
CA PHE A 306 9.16 10.89 -5.80
C PHE A 306 9.24 10.60 -4.30
N GLN A 307 8.67 11.48 -3.49
CA GLN A 307 8.67 11.34 -2.03
C GLN A 307 7.69 10.27 -1.53
N VAL A 308 6.59 10.09 -2.26
CA VAL A 308 5.53 9.15 -1.91
C VAL A 308 5.46 8.06 -2.98
N TYR A 309 5.45 6.80 -2.53
CA TYR A 309 5.26 5.68 -3.42
C TYR A 309 3.83 5.64 -3.95
N SER A 310 3.68 5.53 -5.27
CA SER A 310 2.43 5.21 -5.95
C SER A 310 2.73 4.35 -7.18
N VAL A 311 1.73 3.67 -7.73
CA VAL A 311 1.92 2.87 -8.95
C VAL A 311 2.40 3.74 -10.10
N THR A 312 1.82 4.94 -10.24
CA THR A 312 2.19 5.90 -11.29
C THR A 312 3.61 6.44 -11.10
N ALA A 313 3.99 6.77 -9.86
CA ALA A 313 5.36 7.20 -9.55
C ALA A 313 6.38 6.09 -9.85
N CYS A 314 6.08 4.85 -9.45
CA CYS A 314 6.92 3.68 -9.74
C CYS A 314 7.08 3.45 -11.26
N ARG A 315 5.99 3.57 -12.03
CA ARG A 315 6.04 3.40 -13.49
C ARG A 315 6.87 4.48 -14.17
N ILE A 316 6.66 5.76 -13.83
CA ILE A 316 7.44 6.87 -14.38
C ILE A 316 8.92 6.71 -14.00
N ASP A 317 9.20 6.29 -12.76
CA ASP A 317 10.56 6.02 -12.30
C ASP A 317 11.23 4.90 -13.12
N CYS A 318 10.55 3.79 -13.31
CA CYS A 318 11.04 2.66 -14.06
C CYS A 318 11.24 3.01 -15.54
N GLU A 319 10.27 3.66 -16.19
CA GLU A 319 10.36 4.13 -17.55
C GLU A 319 11.55 5.10 -17.72
N THR A 320 11.72 6.02 -16.77
CA THR A 320 12.83 6.99 -16.78
C THR A 320 14.18 6.29 -16.72
N ARG A 321 14.37 5.37 -15.77
CA ARG A 321 15.64 4.62 -15.64
C ARG A 321 15.93 3.81 -16.90
N TYR A 322 14.91 3.13 -17.43
CA TYR A 322 15.05 2.32 -18.63
C TYR A 322 15.45 3.15 -19.85
N ILE A 323 14.86 4.34 -20.05
CA ILE A 323 15.21 5.24 -21.15
C ILE A 323 16.60 5.84 -20.96
N VAL A 324 16.96 6.25 -19.76
CA VAL A 324 18.30 6.78 -19.46
C VAL A 324 19.39 5.73 -19.71
N GLU A 325 19.16 4.48 -19.32
CA GLU A 325 20.09 3.37 -19.54
C GLU A 325 20.28 3.02 -21.03
N ASN A 326 19.18 3.02 -21.81
CA ASN A 326 19.23 2.59 -23.21
C ASN A 326 19.54 3.72 -24.20
N CYS A 327 19.10 4.95 -23.90
CA CYS A 327 19.18 6.09 -24.83
C CYS A 327 20.13 7.21 -24.34
N ASN A 328 20.68 7.12 -23.13
CA ASN A 328 21.51 8.16 -22.49
C ASN A 328 20.84 9.54 -22.41
N CYS A 329 19.54 9.60 -22.42
CA CYS A 329 18.73 10.82 -22.33
C CYS A 329 17.40 10.52 -21.63
N ARG A 330 16.64 11.55 -21.26
CA ARG A 330 15.28 11.43 -20.72
C ARG A 330 14.28 12.25 -21.53
N MET A 331 13.05 11.81 -21.57
CA MET A 331 11.95 12.60 -22.16
C MET A 331 11.58 13.78 -21.26
N VAL A 332 10.94 14.82 -21.80
CA VAL A 332 10.67 16.07 -21.05
C VAL A 332 9.77 15.88 -19.82
N HIS A 333 8.86 14.91 -19.86
CA HIS A 333 7.98 14.57 -18.73
C HIS A 333 8.64 13.70 -17.65
N MET A 334 9.83 13.18 -17.92
CA MET A 334 10.56 12.29 -17.01
C MET A 334 11.39 13.09 -16.01
N PRO A 335 11.40 12.68 -14.71
CA PRO A 335 12.22 13.30 -13.69
C PRO A 335 13.72 12.96 -13.84
N GLY A 336 14.58 13.64 -13.07
CA GLY A 336 16.02 13.36 -12.99
C GLY A 336 16.87 14.43 -13.64
N ASP A 337 18.20 14.17 -13.71
CA ASP A 337 19.22 15.13 -14.14
C ASP A 337 19.85 14.79 -15.50
N ALA A 338 19.48 13.64 -16.10
CA ALA A 338 19.96 13.27 -17.42
C ALA A 338 19.57 14.33 -18.47
N PRO A 339 20.36 14.53 -19.54
CA PRO A 339 20.01 15.46 -20.60
C PRO A 339 18.69 15.10 -21.27
N TYR A 340 17.96 16.08 -21.76
CA TYR A 340 16.74 15.82 -22.54
C TYR A 340 17.10 15.22 -23.90
N CYS A 341 16.32 14.22 -24.33
CA CYS A 341 16.46 13.60 -25.64
C CYS A 341 16.27 14.63 -26.77
N THR A 342 17.05 14.50 -27.84
CA THR A 342 16.79 15.22 -29.08
C THR A 342 15.57 14.64 -29.80
N PRO A 343 14.94 15.35 -30.76
CA PRO A 343 13.83 14.80 -31.54
C PRO A 343 14.15 13.48 -32.26
N GLU A 344 15.36 13.34 -32.76
CA GLU A 344 15.89 12.11 -33.37
C GLU A 344 15.96 10.98 -32.31
N GLN A 345 16.50 11.26 -31.11
CA GLN A 345 16.53 10.27 -30.01
C GLN A 345 15.13 9.89 -29.52
N TYR A 346 14.17 10.82 -29.56
CA TYR A 346 12.76 10.50 -29.25
C TYR A 346 12.25 9.40 -30.17
N LYS A 347 12.39 9.61 -31.50
CA LYS A 347 11.84 8.71 -32.52
C LYS A 347 12.62 7.39 -32.60
N ASP A 348 13.97 7.46 -32.66
CA ASP A 348 14.79 6.29 -32.99
C ASP A 348 15.14 5.44 -31.75
N CYS A 349 15.04 6.00 -30.54
CA CYS A 349 15.41 5.31 -29.32
C CYS A 349 14.29 5.29 -28.26
N ALA A 350 13.80 6.45 -27.82
CA ALA A 350 12.93 6.53 -26.65
C ALA A 350 11.55 5.90 -26.89
N GLU A 351 10.86 6.23 -27.97
CA GLU A 351 9.54 5.68 -28.29
C GLU A 351 9.59 4.18 -28.59
N PRO A 352 10.49 3.66 -29.43
CA PRO A 352 10.63 2.22 -29.63
C PRO A 352 11.01 1.46 -28.34
N ALA A 353 11.82 2.08 -27.46
CA ALA A 353 12.20 1.48 -26.20
C ALA A 353 11.00 1.38 -25.23
N LEU A 354 10.16 2.43 -25.15
CA LEU A 354 8.93 2.40 -24.35
C LEU A 354 7.91 1.41 -24.90
N ALA A 355 7.72 1.36 -26.22
CA ALA A 355 6.85 0.38 -26.87
C ALA A 355 7.31 -1.06 -26.57
N LYS A 356 8.62 -1.30 -26.61
CA LYS A 356 9.19 -2.60 -26.24
C LYS A 356 9.00 -2.91 -24.76
N LEU A 357 9.15 -1.92 -23.87
CA LEU A 357 8.93 -2.07 -22.44
C LEU A 357 7.48 -2.42 -22.11
N SER A 358 6.51 -1.80 -22.81
CA SER A 358 5.08 -2.07 -22.63
C SER A 358 4.64 -3.42 -23.22
N ALA A 359 5.24 -3.87 -24.32
CA ALA A 359 4.90 -5.12 -25.01
C ALA A 359 5.44 -6.37 -24.30
N VAL A 360 6.56 -6.25 -23.58
CA VAL A 360 7.12 -7.34 -22.79
C VAL A 360 6.55 -7.18 -21.37
N GLU A 361 5.80 -8.17 -20.87
CA GLU A 361 5.54 -8.34 -19.43
C GLU A 361 6.87 -8.53 -18.71
N SER A 362 7.72 -7.51 -18.75
CA SER A 362 9.06 -7.62 -18.24
C SER A 362 9.01 -7.48 -16.72
N SER A 363 9.57 -8.45 -16.04
CA SER A 363 9.87 -8.44 -14.61
C SER A 363 10.62 -7.18 -14.15
N ASN A 364 11.07 -6.34 -15.08
CA ASN A 364 11.91 -5.17 -14.83
C ASN A 364 11.13 -3.95 -14.32
N CYS A 365 9.82 -3.83 -14.63
CA CYS A 365 8.96 -2.72 -14.19
C CYS A 365 7.73 -3.20 -13.41
N MET A 366 7.92 -4.13 -12.47
CA MET A 366 6.82 -4.61 -11.64
C MET A 366 6.53 -3.60 -10.52
N CYS A 367 5.51 -2.78 -10.69
CA CYS A 367 5.03 -1.85 -9.68
C CYS A 367 3.90 -2.47 -8.87
N ARG A 368 4.14 -2.69 -7.58
CA ARG A 368 3.14 -3.22 -6.65
C ARG A 368 2.18 -2.12 -6.20
N THR A 369 0.99 -2.54 -5.78
CA THR A 369 -0.01 -1.61 -5.21
C THR A 369 0.53 -0.99 -3.92
N PRO A 370 0.40 0.33 -3.70
CA PRO A 370 0.76 0.96 -2.42
C PRO A 370 -0.18 0.49 -1.30
N CYS A 371 0.35 0.46 -0.05
CA CYS A 371 -0.45 0.06 1.10
C CYS A 371 -1.56 1.08 1.43
N ASN A 372 -1.32 2.35 1.14
CA ASN A 372 -2.31 3.41 1.29
C ASN A 372 -2.43 4.16 -0.04
N MET A 373 -3.65 4.26 -0.55
CA MET A 373 -3.94 5.04 -1.75
C MET A 373 -5.33 5.66 -1.70
N THR A 374 -5.47 6.79 -2.40
CA THR A 374 -6.77 7.43 -2.62
C THR A 374 -7.14 7.29 -4.09
N ARG A 375 -8.32 6.78 -4.34
CA ARG A 375 -8.88 6.61 -5.68
C ARG A 375 -10.14 7.44 -5.82
N TYR A 376 -10.38 7.99 -7.00
CA TYR A 376 -11.60 8.71 -7.31
C TYR A 376 -12.41 7.92 -8.33
N ASN A 377 -13.56 7.40 -7.91
CA ASN A 377 -14.56 6.89 -8.83
C ASN A 377 -15.27 8.08 -9.48
N LYS A 378 -15.64 7.91 -10.73
CA LYS A 378 -16.27 8.98 -11.53
C LYS A 378 -17.41 8.44 -12.35
N GLU A 379 -18.49 9.22 -12.37
CA GLU A 379 -19.64 9.03 -13.26
C GLU A 379 -19.71 10.23 -14.20
N LEU A 380 -19.87 9.95 -15.49
CA LEU A 380 -19.85 10.93 -16.56
C LEU A 380 -21.25 11.12 -17.14
N SER A 381 -21.68 12.37 -17.28
CA SER A 381 -22.90 12.75 -17.97
C SER A 381 -22.63 13.93 -18.89
N MET A 382 -23.23 13.96 -20.08
CA MET A 382 -22.97 14.98 -21.08
C MET A 382 -24.25 15.60 -21.61
N VAL A 383 -24.24 16.92 -21.80
CA VAL A 383 -25.30 17.66 -22.46
C VAL A 383 -24.70 18.52 -23.56
N LYS A 384 -25.41 18.62 -24.67
CA LYS A 384 -24.94 19.34 -25.87
C LYS A 384 -24.92 20.87 -25.63
N ILE A 385 -23.84 21.54 -26.05
CA ILE A 385 -23.71 22.98 -26.15
C ILE A 385 -23.24 23.38 -27.56
N PRO A 386 -23.67 24.54 -28.11
CA PRO A 386 -24.74 25.39 -27.61
C PRO A 386 -26.14 24.79 -27.87
N SER A 387 -27.12 25.21 -27.06
CA SER A 387 -28.52 25.01 -27.45
C SER A 387 -28.86 25.98 -28.61
N LYS A 388 -29.90 25.64 -29.38
CA LYS A 388 -30.33 26.49 -30.52
C LYS A 388 -30.61 27.96 -30.12
N THR A 389 -31.09 28.18 -28.92
CA THR A 389 -31.39 29.52 -28.38
C THR A 389 -30.17 30.24 -27.83
N SER A 390 -29.23 29.53 -27.24
CA SER A 390 -27.99 30.10 -26.68
C SER A 390 -26.92 30.35 -27.76
N ALA A 391 -27.01 29.71 -28.91
CA ALA A 391 -26.00 29.81 -29.97
C ALA A 391 -25.71 31.26 -30.36
N ARG A 392 -26.78 32.08 -30.61
CA ARG A 392 -26.63 33.49 -30.97
C ARG A 392 -25.94 34.32 -29.87
N TYR A 393 -26.23 34.06 -28.59
CA TYR A 393 -25.59 34.72 -27.49
C TYR A 393 -24.10 34.41 -27.42
N LEU A 394 -23.73 33.13 -27.52
CA LEU A 394 -22.35 32.68 -27.49
C LEU A 394 -21.54 33.18 -28.68
N GLN A 395 -22.15 33.20 -29.87
CA GLN A 395 -21.53 33.79 -31.06
C GLN A 395 -21.15 35.27 -30.84
N LYS A 396 -22.05 36.06 -30.26
CA LYS A 396 -21.78 37.45 -29.95
C LYS A 396 -20.74 37.61 -28.82
N LYS A 397 -20.85 36.77 -27.80
CA LYS A 397 -19.96 36.82 -26.64
C LYS A 397 -18.50 36.48 -26.98
N PHE A 398 -18.30 35.45 -27.80
CA PHE A 398 -16.95 34.97 -28.15
C PHE A 398 -16.48 35.44 -29.54
N ASN A 399 -17.33 36.15 -30.29
CA ASN A 399 -17.04 36.57 -31.66
C ASN A 399 -16.61 35.42 -32.59
N LYS A 400 -17.27 34.29 -32.46
CA LYS A 400 -17.01 33.05 -33.21
C LYS A 400 -18.29 32.54 -33.86
N THR A 401 -18.18 31.74 -34.92
CA THR A 401 -19.35 31.14 -35.58
C THR A 401 -19.97 30.02 -34.72
N GLU A 402 -21.25 29.69 -34.97
CA GLU A 402 -21.92 28.58 -34.26
C GLU A 402 -21.19 27.25 -34.47
N LYS A 403 -20.73 27.00 -35.68
CA LYS A 403 -19.94 25.82 -36.03
C LYS A 403 -18.66 25.77 -35.22
N TYR A 404 -17.90 26.90 -35.15
CA TYR A 404 -16.69 26.97 -34.36
C TYR A 404 -16.95 26.65 -32.89
N ILE A 405 -18.01 27.20 -32.30
CA ILE A 405 -18.39 26.97 -30.91
C ILE A 405 -18.68 25.48 -30.68
N THR A 406 -19.42 24.86 -31.56
CA THR A 406 -19.75 23.41 -31.47
C THR A 406 -18.51 22.55 -31.60
N ASP A 407 -17.59 22.92 -32.47
CA ASP A 407 -16.39 22.10 -32.77
C ASP A 407 -15.26 22.32 -31.76
N ASN A 408 -15.20 23.48 -31.07
CA ASN A 408 -14.06 23.87 -30.27
C ASN A 408 -14.33 24.09 -28.79
N ILE A 409 -15.58 24.42 -28.42
CA ILE A 409 -15.85 24.79 -27.01
C ILE A 409 -16.42 23.61 -26.26
N LEU A 410 -15.85 23.35 -25.09
CA LEU A 410 -16.35 22.39 -24.12
C LEU A 410 -16.50 23.05 -22.74
N VAL A 411 -17.35 22.43 -21.91
CA VAL A 411 -17.45 22.76 -20.49
C VAL A 411 -17.21 21.47 -19.70
N LEU A 412 -16.35 21.55 -18.71
CA LEU A 412 -16.07 20.50 -17.75
C LEU A 412 -16.50 20.94 -16.37
N ASP A 413 -17.36 20.18 -15.72
CA ASP A 413 -17.81 20.41 -14.33
C ASP A 413 -17.48 19.17 -13.49
N VAL A 414 -16.48 19.29 -12.61
CA VAL A 414 -16.02 18.24 -11.70
C VAL A 414 -16.47 18.56 -10.30
N PHE A 415 -17.21 17.66 -9.67
CA PHE A 415 -17.75 17.86 -8.32
C PHE A 415 -17.84 16.52 -7.57
N PHE A 416 -17.87 16.59 -6.23
CA PHE A 416 -18.23 15.43 -5.43
C PHE A 416 -19.74 15.20 -5.48
N GLU A 417 -20.17 13.96 -5.68
CA GLU A 417 -21.58 13.59 -5.64
C GLU A 417 -22.17 13.89 -4.24
N ALA A 418 -21.47 13.44 -3.21
CA ALA A 418 -21.81 13.67 -1.81
C ALA A 418 -20.54 13.90 -0.98
N LEU A 419 -20.69 14.44 0.24
CA LEU A 419 -19.59 14.62 1.18
C LEU A 419 -19.38 13.37 2.04
N ASN A 420 -19.14 12.27 1.38
CA ASN A 420 -18.73 11.02 2.01
C ASN A 420 -17.55 10.42 1.23
N TYR A 421 -16.78 9.61 1.90
CA TYR A 421 -15.77 8.76 1.28
C TYR A 421 -15.96 7.32 1.73
N GLU A 422 -15.60 6.41 0.87
CA GLU A 422 -15.56 4.99 1.19
C GLU A 422 -14.17 4.63 1.69
N THR A 423 -14.11 3.97 2.83
CA THR A 423 -12.87 3.36 3.35
C THR A 423 -12.92 1.87 3.06
N ILE A 424 -11.99 1.40 2.26
CA ILE A 424 -11.80 -0.03 1.94
C ILE A 424 -10.53 -0.47 2.62
N GLU A 425 -10.67 -1.20 3.73
CA GLU A 425 -9.57 -1.55 4.61
C GLU A 425 -9.43 -3.06 4.73
N GLN A 426 -8.22 -3.57 4.44
CA GLN A 426 -7.87 -4.95 4.75
C GLN A 426 -7.45 -5.05 6.21
N LYS A 427 -8.09 -5.98 6.93
CA LYS A 427 -7.79 -6.30 8.34
C LYS A 427 -7.37 -7.75 8.45
N LYS A 428 -6.51 -8.05 9.40
CA LYS A 428 -6.16 -9.44 9.73
C LYS A 428 -7.43 -10.16 10.18
N ALA A 429 -7.79 -11.25 9.50
CA ALA A 429 -8.99 -12.02 9.85
C ALA A 429 -8.80 -12.81 11.14
N TYR A 430 -7.55 -13.16 11.45
CA TYR A 430 -7.21 -13.98 12.60
C TYR A 430 -5.92 -13.46 13.25
N GLU A 431 -6.03 -13.01 14.49
CA GLU A 431 -4.93 -12.46 15.27
C GLU A 431 -4.42 -13.45 16.31
N VAL A 432 -3.25 -13.20 16.88
CA VAL A 432 -2.64 -14.03 17.93
C VAL A 432 -3.58 -14.21 19.13
N ALA A 433 -4.32 -13.17 19.52
CA ALA A 433 -5.28 -13.26 20.61
C ALA A 433 -6.42 -14.26 20.31
N GLY A 434 -6.91 -14.29 19.06
CA GLY A 434 -7.89 -15.26 18.58
C GLY A 434 -7.33 -16.69 18.62
N LEU A 435 -6.11 -16.90 18.15
CA LEU A 435 -5.42 -18.19 18.20
C LEU A 435 -5.29 -18.71 19.64
N LEU A 436 -4.82 -17.86 20.55
CA LEU A 436 -4.68 -18.23 21.96
C LEU A 436 -6.03 -18.51 22.61
N GLY A 437 -7.07 -17.74 22.26
CA GLY A 437 -8.44 -17.96 22.73
C GLY A 437 -9.02 -19.29 22.26
N ASP A 438 -8.86 -19.61 20.98
CA ASP A 438 -9.35 -20.86 20.40
C ASP A 438 -8.61 -22.09 21.01
N ILE A 439 -7.28 -22.07 21.05
CA ILE A 439 -6.49 -23.14 21.65
C ILE A 439 -6.81 -23.28 23.14
N GLY A 440 -6.90 -22.17 23.88
CA GLY A 440 -7.28 -22.17 25.30
C GLY A 440 -8.68 -22.71 25.55
N GLY A 441 -9.64 -22.33 24.69
CA GLY A 441 -11.00 -22.85 24.73
C GLY A 441 -11.06 -24.35 24.45
N GLN A 442 -10.33 -24.85 23.45
CA GLN A 442 -10.22 -26.27 23.14
C GLN A 442 -9.55 -27.06 24.25
N MET A 443 -8.47 -26.55 24.85
CA MET A 443 -7.84 -27.15 26.03
C MET A 443 -8.83 -27.27 27.18
N GLY A 444 -9.60 -26.20 27.47
CA GLY A 444 -10.64 -26.23 28.48
C GLY A 444 -11.72 -27.27 28.20
N LEU A 445 -12.16 -27.40 26.93
CA LEU A 445 -13.21 -28.34 26.51
C LEU A 445 -12.77 -29.81 26.56
N PHE A 446 -11.60 -30.14 25.99
CA PHE A 446 -11.17 -31.52 25.81
C PHE A 446 -10.54 -32.13 27.06
N ILE A 447 -9.72 -31.36 27.77
CA ILE A 447 -8.94 -31.89 28.92
C ILE A 447 -9.18 -31.11 30.23
N GLY A 448 -10.05 -30.08 30.20
CA GLY A 448 -10.30 -29.23 31.35
C GLY A 448 -9.09 -28.44 31.86
N ALA A 449 -8.10 -28.23 30.98
CA ALA A 449 -6.88 -27.55 31.34
C ALA A 449 -7.03 -26.03 31.17
N SER A 450 -6.46 -25.30 32.11
CA SER A 450 -6.32 -23.84 32.07
C SER A 450 -4.83 -23.45 32.03
N ILE A 451 -4.55 -22.16 31.92
CA ILE A 451 -3.18 -21.66 32.02
C ILE A 451 -2.53 -22.01 33.36
N LEU A 452 -3.34 -22.10 34.44
CA LEU A 452 -2.86 -22.53 35.75
C LEU A 452 -2.44 -24.00 35.76
N THR A 453 -3.14 -24.85 35.02
CA THR A 453 -2.77 -26.26 34.85
C THR A 453 -1.41 -26.40 34.13
N ILE A 454 -1.11 -25.50 33.17
CA ILE A 454 0.19 -25.46 32.50
C ILE A 454 1.28 -25.05 33.51
N LEU A 455 1.01 -24.09 34.39
CA LEU A 455 1.94 -23.68 35.46
C LEU A 455 2.16 -24.79 36.47
N GLU A 456 1.12 -25.57 36.85
CA GLU A 456 1.26 -26.78 37.70
C GLU A 456 2.20 -27.80 37.06
N LEU A 457 2.11 -28.01 35.75
CA LEU A 457 3.02 -28.91 35.01
C LEU A 457 4.47 -28.42 35.01
N PHE A 458 4.66 -27.10 34.86
CA PHE A 458 6.00 -26.52 34.94
C PHE A 458 6.59 -26.59 36.36
N ASP A 459 5.79 -26.35 37.39
CA ASP A 459 6.19 -26.45 38.78
C ASP A 459 6.61 -27.89 39.12
N TYR A 460 5.79 -28.87 38.74
CA TYR A 460 6.13 -30.28 38.90
C TYR A 460 7.41 -30.66 38.12
N ALA A 461 7.56 -30.18 36.87
CA ALA A 461 8.79 -30.44 36.11
C ALA A 461 10.02 -29.86 36.80
N TYR A 462 9.90 -28.64 37.35
CA TYR A 462 10.95 -28.00 38.11
C TYR A 462 11.33 -28.82 39.37
N GLU A 463 10.33 -29.32 40.14
CA GLU A 463 10.61 -30.17 41.32
C GLU A 463 11.34 -31.45 40.92
N VAL A 464 10.87 -32.13 39.83
CA VAL A 464 11.53 -33.35 39.34
C VAL A 464 12.96 -33.09 38.89
N VAL A 465 13.22 -32.00 38.20
CA VAL A 465 14.57 -31.63 37.73
C VAL A 465 15.46 -31.30 38.95
N LYS A 466 14.94 -30.54 39.91
CA LYS A 466 15.65 -30.20 41.16
C LYS A 466 16.04 -31.46 41.95
N ASP A 467 15.07 -32.39 42.13
CA ASP A 467 15.31 -33.64 42.86
C ASP A 467 16.34 -34.51 42.13
N ARG A 468 16.28 -34.59 40.80
CA ARG A 468 17.29 -35.31 40.01
C ARG A 468 18.67 -34.69 40.10
N LEU A 469 18.74 -33.34 40.09
CA LEU A 469 20.02 -32.61 40.22
C LEU A 469 20.65 -32.82 41.60
N LEU A 470 19.84 -32.79 42.66
CA LEU A 470 20.26 -33.05 44.02
C LEU A 470 20.74 -34.52 44.22
N ASP A 471 20.03 -35.48 43.58
CA ASP A 471 20.42 -36.90 43.61
C ASP A 471 21.75 -37.15 42.85
N LEU A 472 21.99 -36.41 41.77
CA LEU A 472 23.27 -36.44 41.04
C LEU A 472 24.42 -35.83 41.88
N LEU A 473 24.19 -34.69 42.53
CA LEU A 473 25.18 -34.03 43.37
C LEU A 473 25.52 -34.85 44.61
N SER A 474 24.52 -35.50 45.24
CA SER A 474 24.75 -36.40 46.38
C SER A 474 25.53 -37.66 46.01
N ARG A 475 25.36 -38.17 44.77
CA ARG A 475 26.17 -39.32 44.26
C ARG A 475 27.63 -38.94 43.99
N GLU A 476 27.87 -37.69 43.55
CA GLU A 476 29.24 -37.21 43.41
C GLU A 476 29.95 -37.07 44.77
N GLU A 477 29.23 -36.63 45.85
CA GLU A 477 29.76 -36.58 47.19
C GLU A 477 30.03 -37.97 47.81
N GLU A 478 29.22 -39.01 47.46
CA GLU A 478 29.47 -40.38 47.89
C GLU A 478 30.66 -41.06 47.16
N GLU A 479 30.92 -40.72 45.89
CA GLU A 479 32.08 -41.21 45.13
C GLU A 479 33.40 -40.53 45.60
N GLU A 480 33.40 -39.29 46.09
CA GLU A 480 34.58 -38.65 46.70
C GLU A 480 34.89 -39.16 48.10
N SER A 481 33.89 -39.67 48.88
CA SER A 481 34.10 -40.15 50.24
C SER A 481 34.62 -41.62 50.28
N HIS A 482 34.66 -42.36 49.19
CA HIS A 482 35.16 -43.75 49.14
C HIS A 482 36.61 -43.86 48.67
N GLY A 483 37.33 -42.76 48.54
CA GLY A 483 38.73 -42.67 48.08
C GLY A 483 39.80 -42.57 49.18
N GLU A 484 39.46 -42.35 50.43
CA GLU A 484 40.47 -42.20 51.54
C GLU A 484 40.13 -42.98 52.79
N ASP A 485 40.47 -44.24 52.83
CA ASP A 485 40.68 -44.98 54.09
C ASP A 485 41.71 -46.08 53.88
N VAL A 486 42.99 -45.71 54.14
CA VAL A 486 44.02 -46.62 54.67
C VAL A 486 44.96 -45.81 55.52
N SER A 487 44.97 -46.16 56.80
CA SER A 487 46.08 -46.09 57.76
C SER A 487 46.07 -45.08 58.89
N SER A 488 45.95 -45.68 60.04
CA SER A 488 46.74 -45.49 61.26
C SER A 488 46.11 -44.85 62.50
N CYS A 489 46.12 -45.71 63.54
CA CYS A 489 45.73 -45.64 64.91
C CYS A 489 46.11 -44.38 65.73
N ASP A 490 45.18 -44.05 66.67
CA ASP A 490 45.21 -43.74 68.09
C ASP A 490 46.03 -42.54 68.64
N PRO A 491 45.74 -42.13 69.94
CA PRO A 491 44.50 -41.50 70.48
C PRO A 491 44.79 -40.22 71.30
N VAL A 492 43.76 -39.68 71.99
CA VAL A 492 43.77 -38.92 73.28
C VAL A 492 43.50 -37.40 73.26
N ALA A 493 42.38 -37.12 73.87
CA ALA A 493 42.03 -36.11 74.89
C ALA A 493 41.76 -34.62 74.55
N ASN A 494 40.51 -34.30 74.93
CA ASN A 494 40.04 -33.12 75.65
C ASN A 494 40.43 -31.69 75.18
N HIS A 495 39.53 -30.86 74.88
CA HIS A 495 38.90 -29.83 75.71
C HIS A 495 37.98 -28.91 74.95
N SER A 496 36.86 -28.60 75.62
CA SER A 496 35.92 -27.55 75.43
C SER A 496 36.47 -26.22 74.91
N GLU A 497 35.75 -25.53 74.05
CA GLU A 497 35.19 -24.21 74.36
C GLU A 497 34.35 -23.65 73.19
N SER A 498 33.21 -23.17 73.56
CA SER A 498 32.28 -22.39 72.79
C SER A 498 32.84 -21.01 72.43
N ILE A 499 32.58 -20.55 71.18
CA ILE A 499 32.35 -19.12 70.90
C ILE A 499 31.45 -18.97 69.70
N SER A 500 30.30 -18.37 69.91
CA SER A 500 29.39 -17.83 68.96
C SER A 500 29.95 -16.57 68.27
N HIS A 501 29.93 -16.47 66.99
CA HIS A 501 29.96 -15.17 66.34
C HIS A 501 28.87 -15.11 65.20
N THR A 502 27.86 -14.36 65.56
CA THR A 502 26.85 -13.79 64.61
C THR A 502 27.54 -12.74 63.73
N VAL A 503 27.43 -12.88 62.45
CA VAL A 503 27.71 -11.79 61.50
C VAL A 503 26.45 -11.52 60.67
N THR A 504 25.84 -10.43 61.03
CA THR A 504 24.77 -9.73 60.24
C THR A 504 25.41 -8.90 59.16
N VAL A 505 24.98 -9.04 57.94
CA VAL A 505 25.25 -8.07 56.87
C VAL A 505 23.92 -7.61 56.27
N PRO A 506 23.70 -6.31 56.09
CA PRO A 506 22.38 -5.74 55.76
C PRO A 506 22.07 -5.74 54.28
N LEU A 507 20.81 -6.00 54.02
CA LEU A 507 20.14 -5.79 52.71
C LEU A 507 20.01 -4.28 52.46
N GLN A 508 20.53 -3.81 51.36
CA GLN A 508 20.22 -2.49 50.82
C GLN A 508 19.25 -2.62 49.67
N THR A 509 18.01 -2.23 49.95
CA THR A 509 16.95 -1.98 48.98
C THR A 509 17.17 -0.67 48.27
N THR A 510 17.24 -0.67 46.96
CA THR A 510 17.00 0.53 46.16
C THR A 510 15.71 0.36 45.35
N LEU A 511 14.70 1.09 45.83
CA LEU A 511 13.47 1.40 45.05
C LEU A 511 13.86 2.39 43.93
N GLY A 512 13.57 2.03 42.72
CA GLY A 512 13.55 2.95 41.57
C GLY A 512 12.11 3.14 41.09
N THR A 513 11.67 4.34 41.18
CA THR A 513 10.37 4.85 40.79
C THR A 513 10.08 4.67 39.29
N LEU A 514 8.90 4.14 39.00
CA LEU A 514 8.24 4.22 37.68
C LEU A 514 7.61 5.61 37.56
N GLU A 515 8.05 6.39 36.59
CA GLU A 515 7.30 7.54 36.09
C GLU A 515 6.47 7.13 34.87
N GLU A 516 5.21 7.51 34.94
CA GLU A 516 4.21 7.49 33.88
C GLU A 516 4.67 8.32 32.68
N ILE A 517 4.47 7.80 31.47
CA ILE A 517 4.26 8.64 30.29
C ILE A 517 2.98 8.16 29.61
N ALA A 518 1.93 8.97 29.81
CA ALA A 518 0.76 9.02 28.97
C ALA A 518 1.04 9.97 27.81
N CYS A 519 0.83 9.53 26.58
CA CYS A 519 0.22 10.25 25.47
C CYS A 519 -0.09 9.25 24.35
#